data_9b6747c91394c81ca47531b6e3487373
#
_entry.id   9b6747c91394c81ca47531b6e3487373
#
_cell.length_a   1.000
_cell.length_b   1.000
_cell.length_c   1.000
_cell.angle_alpha   90.00
_cell.angle_beta   90.00
_cell.angle_gamma   90.00
#
_symmetry.space_group_name_H-M   'P 1'
#
loop_
_entity.id
_entity.type
_entity.pdbx_description
1 polymer ?
#
loop_
_entity_poly.entity_id
_entity_poly.type
_entity_poly.pdbx_seq_one_letter_code
_entity_poly.pdbx_strand_id
1 'polypeptide(L)'
;MREGRSDVPPFDRAFFSADGRVSRIGAGALGGKASGLLLARDAAAERLPPGSVPGASVVVPSLAVVATGVFETFVERNGLREVAVSGEPDDAIARAFLRGDVPAELVGDLWALVEEVKTPLAARSSSLLEDAREHPFAGVYATKMIPNDSPSPDERFRRLAEAIKLVWAATFFRAARSYRESVGAGPLDEKMAVVLQEVVGLRHGERFYPDLSGVARSWAFYRSGLTRPEDGVVQLALGLGKTVVDGDPTWIYAPPYPKAPPPYGNVSEFLRETQTSFWAVRFGKPPAWDPAHENEYLVKAGLAEAEEDGTLRLLASTYDGRSDRLVPGVSVPGPRVVSFAPLLVHEQAPLNAAVRAALSACEAAAGGAVEMEFAATLAPGSETPLRLCILQVREMAFSSAAVEVSAALEGYVPLVLSDAVLGNGVEESVADVVFVRPGVFEQRHAPLAAVEVAALCRPLREARRPFLLIGYGRWGSSDPWLGIPVGWGDVAGARAIVEATLPGRPVEMSQGSHFFHNLAAFGVSYFSVPSVDDGAIDWDWLERQAVAAERTVTRHVHLEGKLRVEVDGRSGHGAVWRPRDS
;
A
#
# COMPACT_ATOMS: atom_id res chain seq x y z
N MET A 1 -8.11 -11.38 -15.41
CA MET A 1 -9.55 -11.03 -15.32
C MET A 1 -10.18 -11.15 -16.71
N ARG A 2 -11.34 -11.80 -16.84
CA ARG A 2 -11.99 -12.01 -18.14
C ARG A 2 -12.50 -10.67 -18.70
N GLU A 3 -12.17 -10.32 -19.92
CA GLU A 3 -12.64 -9.13 -20.70
C GLU A 3 -14.15 -9.12 -20.98
N GLY A 4 -14.98 -9.62 -20.14
CA GLY A 4 -16.40 -9.88 -20.44
C GLY A 4 -17.39 -9.40 -19.38
N ARG A 5 -17.03 -8.51 -18.46
CA ARG A 5 -17.97 -7.99 -17.47
C ARG A 5 -17.92 -6.47 -17.41
N SER A 6 -18.77 -5.82 -18.20
CA SER A 6 -19.43 -4.65 -17.65
C SER A 6 -20.20 -3.86 -18.70
N ASP A 7 -21.45 -4.05 -18.70
CA ASP A 7 -22.36 -2.99 -19.05
C ASP A 7 -22.52 -2.08 -17.81
N VAL A 8 -21.43 -1.31 -17.50
CA VAL A 8 -21.52 -0.29 -16.47
C VAL A 8 -22.33 0.86 -17.02
N PRO A 9 -23.51 1.18 -16.42
CA PRO A 9 -24.41 2.17 -16.97
C PRO A 9 -23.75 3.56 -17.00
N PRO A 10 -24.16 4.40 -17.95
CA PRO A 10 -23.81 5.81 -17.95
C PRO A 10 -24.22 6.46 -16.62
N PHE A 11 -23.48 7.48 -16.22
CA PHE A 11 -23.82 8.26 -15.02
C PHE A 11 -25.20 8.92 -15.15
N ASP A 12 -26.00 8.79 -14.11
CA ASP A 12 -27.26 9.50 -13.95
C ASP A 12 -27.40 10.08 -12.54
N ARG A 13 -28.35 10.99 -12.34
CA ARG A 13 -28.54 11.68 -11.05
C ARG A 13 -29.08 10.78 -9.92
N ALA A 14 -29.70 9.64 -10.26
CA ALA A 14 -30.18 8.68 -9.27
C ALA A 14 -29.06 7.80 -8.68
N PHE A 15 -27.84 8.02 -9.11
CA PHE A 15 -26.65 7.21 -8.81
C PHE A 15 -26.37 7.04 -7.31
N PHE A 16 -26.49 8.12 -6.52
CA PHE A 16 -26.17 8.10 -5.08
C PHE A 16 -27.33 7.67 -4.16
N SER A 17 -28.42 7.18 -4.70
CA SER A 17 -29.59 6.79 -3.92
C SER A 17 -29.48 5.41 -3.23
N ALA A 18 -28.42 4.62 -3.52
CA ALA A 18 -28.19 3.31 -2.91
C ALA A 18 -26.71 2.91 -2.99
N ASP A 19 -26.23 2.19 -1.95
CA ASP A 19 -24.88 1.60 -1.94
C ASP A 19 -24.64 0.63 -3.12
N GLY A 20 -23.38 0.48 -3.50
CA GLY A 20 -22.94 -0.50 -4.50
C GLY A 20 -23.23 -0.12 -5.96
N ARG A 21 -23.72 1.08 -6.24
CA ARG A 21 -23.91 1.54 -7.61
C ARG A 21 -22.58 1.94 -8.23
N VAL A 22 -22.36 1.48 -9.46
CA VAL A 22 -21.21 1.87 -10.28
C VAL A 22 -21.73 2.46 -11.57
N SER A 23 -21.24 3.63 -11.93
CA SER A 23 -21.55 4.27 -13.21
C SER A 23 -20.29 4.77 -13.91
N ARG A 24 -20.37 5.00 -15.21
CA ARG A 24 -19.28 5.55 -16.01
C ARG A 24 -19.60 6.92 -16.56
N ILE A 25 -18.59 7.77 -16.59
CA ILE A 25 -18.61 9.07 -17.24
C ILE A 25 -17.69 9.02 -18.47
N GLY A 26 -18.26 9.28 -19.64
CA GLY A 26 -17.54 9.19 -20.91
C GLY A 26 -17.37 7.77 -21.44
N ALA A 27 -16.59 7.64 -22.52
CA ALA A 27 -16.31 6.38 -23.21
C ALA A 27 -14.87 5.91 -22.94
N GLY A 28 -14.62 4.62 -23.09
CA GLY A 28 -13.30 4.00 -22.91
C GLY A 28 -13.28 2.96 -21.80
N ALA A 29 -12.09 2.53 -21.45
CA ALA A 29 -11.87 1.55 -20.39
C ALA A 29 -12.01 2.17 -18.98
N LEU A 30 -12.28 1.33 -17.99
CA LEU A 30 -12.47 1.75 -16.59
C LEU A 30 -11.20 1.56 -15.74
N GLY A 31 -10.23 0.78 -16.21
CA GLY A 31 -8.97 0.49 -15.52
C GLY A 31 -9.06 -0.61 -14.46
N GLY A 32 -7.91 -0.95 -13.88
CA GLY A 32 -7.74 -2.09 -12.98
C GLY A 32 -8.48 -1.92 -11.65
N LYS A 33 -8.31 -0.81 -10.95
CA LYS A 33 -9.01 -0.56 -9.68
C LYS A 33 -10.53 -0.61 -9.80
N ALA A 34 -11.08 0.03 -10.85
CA ALA A 34 -12.52 -0.04 -11.09
C ALA A 34 -12.98 -1.47 -11.33
N SER A 35 -12.21 -2.26 -12.09
CA SER A 35 -12.50 -3.68 -12.33
C SER A 35 -12.48 -4.52 -11.07
N GLY A 36 -11.51 -4.29 -10.17
CA GLY A 36 -11.47 -4.93 -8.86
C GLY A 36 -12.64 -4.56 -7.96
N LEU A 37 -13.09 -3.30 -8.00
CA LEU A 37 -14.28 -2.85 -7.25
C LEU A 37 -15.58 -3.43 -7.80
N LEU A 38 -15.70 -3.62 -9.12
CA LEU A 38 -16.83 -4.31 -9.74
C LEU A 38 -16.89 -5.78 -9.29
N LEU A 39 -15.73 -6.46 -9.28
CA LEU A 39 -15.63 -7.84 -8.78
C LEU A 39 -16.06 -7.91 -7.30
N ALA A 40 -15.58 -6.99 -6.46
CA ALA A 40 -15.93 -6.95 -5.04
C ALA A 40 -17.42 -6.67 -4.81
N ARG A 41 -18.02 -5.75 -5.60
CA ARG A 41 -19.45 -5.46 -5.56
C ARG A 41 -20.29 -6.69 -5.88
N ASP A 42 -19.96 -7.37 -6.98
CA ASP A 42 -20.69 -8.55 -7.43
C ASP A 42 -20.55 -9.70 -6.43
N ALA A 43 -19.32 -9.90 -5.90
CA ALA A 43 -19.05 -10.88 -4.85
C ALA A 43 -19.83 -10.58 -3.56
N ALA A 44 -19.89 -9.32 -3.13
CA ALA A 44 -20.66 -8.92 -1.95
C ALA A 44 -22.16 -9.11 -2.17
N ALA A 45 -22.68 -8.72 -3.32
CA ALA A 45 -24.11 -8.87 -3.65
C ALA A 45 -24.54 -10.34 -3.71
N GLU A 46 -23.71 -11.22 -4.25
CA GLU A 46 -24.02 -12.66 -4.40
C GLU A 46 -23.86 -13.43 -3.08
N ARG A 47 -22.77 -13.16 -2.33
CA ARG A 47 -22.34 -14.00 -1.21
C ARG A 47 -22.56 -13.40 0.17
N LEU A 48 -22.79 -12.10 0.25
CA LEU A 48 -22.94 -11.35 1.49
C LEU A 48 -24.23 -10.50 1.50
N PRO A 49 -25.41 -11.11 1.22
CA PRO A 49 -26.66 -10.38 1.30
C PRO A 49 -26.88 -9.85 2.73
N PRO A 50 -27.74 -8.83 2.90
CA PRO A 50 -28.07 -8.29 4.21
C PRO A 50 -28.40 -9.39 5.23
N GLY A 51 -27.74 -9.34 6.41
CA GLY A 51 -27.91 -10.33 7.47
C GLY A 51 -27.01 -11.58 7.37
N SER A 52 -26.22 -11.75 6.31
CA SER A 52 -25.28 -12.87 6.19
C SER A 52 -24.17 -12.83 7.26
N VAL A 53 -23.79 -11.65 7.72
CA VAL A 53 -22.92 -11.46 8.88
C VAL A 53 -23.73 -10.73 9.96
N PRO A 54 -24.14 -11.42 11.04
CA PRO A 54 -24.96 -10.79 12.09
C PRO A 54 -24.27 -9.54 12.68
N GLY A 55 -24.97 -8.44 12.74
CA GLY A 55 -24.45 -7.16 13.27
C GLY A 55 -23.49 -6.43 12.34
N ALA A 56 -23.31 -6.87 11.09
CA ALA A 56 -22.48 -6.16 10.11
C ALA A 56 -23.18 -6.02 8.76
N SER A 57 -22.89 -4.91 8.07
CA SER A 57 -23.11 -4.76 6.64
C SER A 57 -21.79 -4.69 5.91
N VAL A 58 -21.66 -5.45 4.81
CA VAL A 58 -20.48 -5.43 3.94
C VAL A 58 -20.90 -4.88 2.58
N VAL A 59 -20.31 -3.77 2.18
CA VAL A 59 -20.73 -3.04 0.98
C VAL A 59 -19.51 -2.53 0.19
N VAL A 60 -19.71 -2.25 -1.09
CA VAL A 60 -18.81 -1.38 -1.87
C VAL A 60 -19.50 0.00 -1.95
N PRO A 61 -18.86 1.09 -1.51
CA PRO A 61 -19.43 2.43 -1.66
C PRO A 61 -19.73 2.75 -3.11
N SER A 62 -20.76 3.56 -3.36
CA SER A 62 -21.08 4.00 -4.72
C SER A 62 -19.91 4.77 -5.34
N LEU A 63 -19.68 4.55 -6.62
CA LEU A 63 -18.57 5.17 -7.35
C LEU A 63 -18.93 5.50 -8.80
N ALA A 64 -18.40 6.62 -9.30
CA ALA A 64 -18.41 6.96 -10.71
C ALA A 64 -17.01 6.85 -11.28
N VAL A 65 -16.88 6.30 -12.50
CA VAL A 65 -15.59 6.15 -13.15
C VAL A 65 -15.51 7.06 -14.36
N VAL A 66 -14.61 8.03 -14.34
CA VAL A 66 -14.24 8.82 -15.51
C VAL A 66 -13.37 7.92 -16.40
N ALA A 67 -13.90 7.49 -17.54
CA ALA A 67 -13.27 6.52 -18.42
C ALA A 67 -12.05 7.07 -19.17
N THR A 68 -11.18 6.20 -19.64
CA THR A 68 -9.90 6.56 -20.28
C THR A 68 -10.03 7.46 -21.52
N GLY A 69 -11.12 7.38 -22.28
CA GLY A 69 -11.32 8.25 -23.45
C GLY A 69 -11.46 9.74 -23.09
N VAL A 70 -11.94 10.05 -21.88
CA VAL A 70 -11.97 11.43 -21.38
C VAL A 70 -10.58 11.97 -21.13
N PHE A 71 -9.69 11.14 -20.56
CA PHE A 71 -8.27 11.46 -20.38
C PHE A 71 -7.58 11.75 -21.72
N GLU A 72 -7.79 10.90 -22.72
CA GLU A 72 -7.21 11.10 -24.05
C GLU A 72 -7.67 12.43 -24.66
N THR A 73 -8.98 12.69 -24.60
CA THR A 73 -9.57 13.95 -25.06
C THR A 73 -8.98 15.17 -24.32
N PHE A 74 -8.79 15.06 -23.00
CA PHE A 74 -8.19 16.12 -22.20
C PHE A 74 -6.74 16.42 -22.60
N VAL A 75 -5.91 15.38 -22.75
CA VAL A 75 -4.49 15.53 -23.14
C VAL A 75 -4.38 16.13 -24.55
N GLU A 76 -5.22 15.69 -25.50
CA GLU A 76 -5.20 16.20 -26.86
C GLU A 76 -5.65 17.66 -26.97
N ARG A 77 -6.82 17.98 -26.41
CA ARG A 77 -7.40 19.34 -26.51
C ARG A 77 -6.55 20.41 -25.85
N ASN A 78 -5.81 20.03 -24.81
CA ASN A 78 -4.93 20.96 -24.08
C ASN A 78 -3.46 20.96 -24.58
N GLY A 79 -3.13 20.19 -25.63
CA GLY A 79 -1.77 20.11 -26.15
C GLY A 79 -0.74 19.57 -25.17
N LEU A 80 -1.13 18.69 -24.25
CA LEU A 80 -0.29 18.23 -23.13
C LEU A 80 0.64 17.07 -23.49
N ARG A 81 0.61 16.55 -24.73
CA ARG A 81 1.46 15.41 -25.14
C ARG A 81 2.96 15.68 -24.98
N GLU A 82 3.41 16.88 -25.36
CA GLU A 82 4.83 17.26 -25.24
C GLU A 82 5.25 17.36 -23.76
N VAL A 83 4.43 17.97 -22.91
CA VAL A 83 4.66 18.05 -21.46
C VAL A 83 4.70 16.65 -20.84
N ALA A 84 3.81 15.76 -21.25
CA ALA A 84 3.73 14.39 -20.76
C ALA A 84 5.04 13.59 -20.97
N VAL A 85 5.76 13.84 -22.08
CA VAL A 85 7.01 13.13 -22.43
C VAL A 85 8.27 13.95 -22.16
N SER A 86 8.16 15.18 -21.67
CA SER A 86 9.27 16.15 -21.54
C SER A 86 10.35 15.76 -20.54
N GLY A 87 10.04 14.89 -19.57
CA GLY A 87 10.95 14.60 -18.44
C GLY A 87 11.03 15.72 -17.40
N GLU A 88 10.19 16.74 -17.49
CA GLU A 88 10.08 17.83 -16.52
C GLU A 88 9.83 17.32 -15.08
N PRO A 89 10.15 18.13 -14.05
CA PRO A 89 9.79 17.84 -12.67
C PRO A 89 8.28 17.64 -12.47
N ASP A 90 7.91 16.79 -11.53
CA ASP A 90 6.50 16.43 -11.26
C ASP A 90 5.61 17.65 -11.02
N ASP A 91 6.09 18.65 -10.28
CA ASP A 91 5.40 19.94 -10.06
C ASP A 91 5.11 20.71 -11.35
N ALA A 92 6.03 20.71 -12.31
CA ALA A 92 5.84 21.39 -13.58
C ALA A 92 4.76 20.69 -14.40
N ILE A 93 4.78 19.36 -14.44
CA ILE A 93 3.77 18.53 -15.09
C ILE A 93 2.40 18.76 -14.43
N ALA A 94 2.31 18.67 -13.09
CA ALA A 94 1.08 18.90 -12.34
C ALA A 94 0.47 20.27 -12.68
N ARG A 95 1.26 21.34 -12.64
CA ARG A 95 0.80 22.70 -12.98
C ARG A 95 0.34 22.84 -14.41
N ALA A 96 0.97 22.17 -15.37
CA ALA A 96 0.54 22.18 -16.76
C ALA A 96 -0.83 21.53 -16.93
N PHE A 97 -1.05 20.37 -16.30
CA PHE A 97 -2.34 19.68 -16.29
C PHE A 97 -3.43 20.48 -15.58
N LEU A 98 -3.13 21.10 -14.43
CA LEU A 98 -4.07 21.92 -13.69
C LEU A 98 -4.57 23.14 -14.47
N ARG A 99 -3.76 23.71 -15.37
CA ARG A 99 -4.15 24.83 -16.25
C ARG A 99 -5.04 24.39 -17.42
N GLY A 100 -5.05 23.09 -17.78
CA GLY A 100 -5.86 22.60 -18.89
C GLY A 100 -7.36 22.70 -18.61
N ASP A 101 -8.16 22.90 -19.66
CA ASP A 101 -9.61 22.96 -19.57
C ASP A 101 -10.23 21.55 -19.55
N VAL A 102 -11.16 21.34 -18.62
CA VAL A 102 -11.92 20.09 -18.54
C VAL A 102 -12.78 19.92 -19.80
N PRO A 103 -12.80 18.73 -20.43
CA PRO A 103 -13.68 18.46 -21.57
C PRO A 103 -15.14 18.78 -21.25
N ALA A 104 -15.82 19.48 -22.17
CA ALA A 104 -17.20 19.94 -21.95
C ALA A 104 -18.16 18.78 -21.65
N GLU A 105 -17.89 17.60 -22.19
CA GLU A 105 -18.66 16.37 -21.98
C GLU A 105 -18.65 15.91 -20.51
N LEU A 106 -17.60 16.25 -19.75
CA LEU A 106 -17.44 15.88 -18.35
C LEU A 106 -18.10 16.88 -17.40
N VAL A 107 -18.25 18.14 -17.81
CA VAL A 107 -18.70 19.24 -16.94
C VAL A 107 -20.06 18.97 -16.33
N GLY A 108 -21.04 18.56 -17.15
CA GLY A 108 -22.41 18.33 -16.69
C GLY A 108 -22.54 17.21 -15.66
N ASP A 109 -21.81 16.11 -15.87
CA ASP A 109 -21.83 14.96 -14.96
C ASP A 109 -21.10 15.25 -13.64
N LEU A 110 -19.95 15.91 -13.70
CA LEU A 110 -19.22 16.34 -12.49
C LEU A 110 -20.01 17.38 -11.69
N TRP A 111 -20.72 18.29 -12.37
CA TRP A 111 -21.57 19.24 -11.72
C TRP A 111 -22.71 18.56 -10.96
N ALA A 112 -23.43 17.63 -11.62
CA ALA A 112 -24.47 16.85 -10.99
C ALA A 112 -23.94 16.05 -9.78
N LEU A 113 -22.74 15.49 -9.90
CA LEU A 113 -22.10 14.74 -8.81
C LEU A 113 -21.85 15.63 -7.58
N VAL A 114 -21.30 16.83 -7.73
CA VAL A 114 -21.06 17.72 -6.58
C VAL A 114 -22.34 18.39 -6.06
N GLU A 115 -23.41 18.46 -6.85
CA GLU A 115 -24.71 18.90 -6.36
C GLU A 115 -25.37 17.87 -5.42
N GLU A 116 -25.25 16.58 -5.73
CA GLU A 116 -25.85 15.51 -4.94
C GLU A 116 -24.98 15.09 -3.76
N VAL A 117 -23.67 14.88 -3.98
CA VAL A 117 -22.74 14.44 -2.93
C VAL A 117 -22.24 15.61 -2.11
N LYS A 118 -22.42 15.51 -0.78
CA LYS A 118 -21.93 16.49 0.20
C LYS A 118 -20.85 15.95 1.12
N THR A 119 -20.55 14.66 1.01
CA THR A 119 -19.46 14.00 1.72
C THR A 119 -18.14 14.23 0.99
N PRO A 120 -16.99 14.05 1.67
CA PRO A 120 -15.70 14.07 1.01
C PRO A 120 -15.63 13.06 -0.13
N LEU A 121 -14.90 13.42 -1.17
CA LEU A 121 -14.68 12.60 -2.35
C LEU A 121 -13.21 12.25 -2.51
N ALA A 122 -12.93 11.02 -2.93
CA ALA A 122 -11.63 10.56 -3.37
C ALA A 122 -11.60 10.42 -4.89
N ALA A 123 -10.67 11.09 -5.56
CA ALA A 123 -10.29 10.83 -6.93
C ALA A 123 -9.09 9.88 -6.93
N ARG A 124 -9.30 8.65 -7.41
CA ARG A 124 -8.30 7.57 -7.37
C ARG A 124 -7.92 7.17 -8.80
N SER A 125 -6.63 6.95 -9.03
CA SER A 125 -6.15 6.40 -10.29
C SER A 125 -6.77 5.02 -10.57
N SER A 126 -7.03 4.73 -11.84
CA SER A 126 -7.44 3.42 -12.31
C SER A 126 -6.91 3.23 -13.73
N SER A 127 -5.62 2.94 -13.84
CA SER A 127 -5.00 2.70 -15.14
C SER A 127 -5.23 1.26 -15.61
N LEU A 128 -4.98 1.02 -16.90
CA LEU A 128 -5.04 -0.33 -17.47
C LEU A 128 -3.92 -1.24 -16.96
N LEU A 129 -2.79 -0.64 -16.56
CA LEU A 129 -1.63 -1.36 -16.05
C LEU A 129 -1.70 -1.54 -14.51
N GLU A 130 -2.50 -0.71 -13.83
CA GLU A 130 -2.73 -0.83 -12.40
C GLU A 130 -3.52 -2.12 -12.12
N ASP A 131 -3.08 -2.91 -11.15
CA ASP A 131 -3.63 -4.23 -10.83
C ASP A 131 -3.47 -5.29 -11.96
N ALA A 132 -2.59 -5.08 -12.92
CA ALA A 132 -2.21 -6.12 -13.89
C ALA A 132 -1.50 -7.28 -13.18
N ARG A 133 -1.76 -8.53 -13.63
CA ARG A 133 -1.19 -9.73 -13.00
C ARG A 133 0.32 -9.81 -13.09
N GLU A 134 0.90 -9.40 -14.21
CA GLU A 134 2.33 -9.57 -14.48
C GLU A 134 3.17 -8.40 -13.97
N HIS A 135 2.62 -7.18 -14.03
CA HIS A 135 3.34 -5.96 -13.64
C HIS A 135 2.39 -4.95 -13.00
N PRO A 136 1.97 -5.14 -11.75
CA PRO A 136 1.04 -4.21 -11.09
C PRO A 136 1.73 -2.89 -10.74
N PHE A 137 1.14 -1.78 -11.17
CA PHE A 137 1.58 -0.42 -10.88
C PHE A 137 1.06 0.08 -9.53
N ALA A 138 1.28 -0.69 -8.46
CA ALA A 138 0.76 -0.33 -7.14
C ALA A 138 1.50 0.86 -6.53
N GLY A 139 0.76 1.86 -6.04
CA GLY A 139 1.31 3.03 -5.32
C GLY A 139 2.14 3.99 -6.15
N VAL A 140 2.04 3.90 -7.47
CA VAL A 140 2.80 4.74 -8.40
C VAL A 140 2.04 6.02 -8.74
N TYR A 141 0.70 5.98 -8.66
CA TYR A 141 -0.17 7.09 -9.06
C TYR A 141 -0.83 7.76 -7.86
N ALA A 142 -1.15 9.05 -8.01
CA ALA A 142 -1.76 9.85 -6.97
C ALA A 142 -3.22 9.44 -6.66
N THR A 143 -3.59 9.60 -5.39
CA THR A 143 -4.97 9.63 -4.92
C THR A 143 -5.22 10.97 -4.23
N LYS A 144 -6.19 11.75 -4.71
CA LYS A 144 -6.54 13.03 -4.11
C LYS A 144 -7.89 12.94 -3.41
N MET A 145 -7.90 13.19 -2.10
CA MET A 145 -9.13 13.35 -1.33
C MET A 145 -9.47 14.84 -1.20
N ILE A 146 -10.75 15.19 -1.36
CA ILE A 146 -11.24 16.57 -1.22
C ILE A 146 -12.40 16.60 -0.22
N PRO A 147 -12.52 17.65 0.62
CA PRO A 147 -13.56 17.72 1.64
C PRO A 147 -14.98 17.87 1.08
N ASN A 148 -15.12 18.48 -0.11
CA ASN A 148 -16.40 18.70 -0.79
C ASN A 148 -17.44 19.47 0.08
N ASP A 149 -16.97 20.28 1.02
CA ASP A 149 -17.73 20.93 2.08
C ASP A 149 -18.09 22.41 1.81
N SER A 150 -17.59 22.98 0.70
CA SER A 150 -17.91 24.36 0.36
C SER A 150 -19.41 24.56 0.08
N PRO A 151 -20.03 25.63 0.58
CA PRO A 151 -21.39 25.97 0.22
C PRO A 151 -21.54 26.32 -1.28
N SER A 152 -20.48 26.75 -1.94
CA SER A 152 -20.48 27.06 -3.38
C SER A 152 -20.30 25.79 -4.22
N PRO A 153 -21.29 25.44 -5.08
CA PRO A 153 -21.13 24.35 -6.04
C PRO A 153 -19.97 24.57 -7.02
N ASP A 154 -19.73 25.84 -7.43
CA ASP A 154 -18.60 26.20 -8.31
C ASP A 154 -17.26 25.82 -7.68
N GLU A 155 -17.10 26.08 -6.40
CA GLU A 155 -15.87 25.75 -5.69
C GLU A 155 -15.71 24.24 -5.51
N ARG A 156 -16.77 23.51 -5.20
CA ARG A 156 -16.74 22.05 -5.13
C ARG A 156 -16.39 21.43 -6.48
N PHE A 157 -17.02 21.91 -7.55
CA PHE A 157 -16.70 21.48 -8.92
C PHE A 157 -15.23 21.76 -9.28
N ARG A 158 -14.72 22.97 -8.99
CA ARG A 158 -13.32 23.33 -9.26
C ARG A 158 -12.36 22.39 -8.54
N ARG A 159 -12.58 22.13 -7.22
CA ARG A 159 -11.75 21.22 -6.42
C ARG A 159 -11.78 19.78 -6.96
N LEU A 160 -12.94 19.30 -7.39
CA LEU A 160 -13.07 17.98 -7.99
C LEU A 160 -12.33 17.89 -9.33
N ALA A 161 -12.49 18.90 -10.18
CA ALA A 161 -11.77 18.98 -11.45
C ALA A 161 -10.25 19.04 -11.25
N GLU A 162 -9.75 19.80 -10.28
CA GLU A 162 -8.32 19.85 -9.91
C GLU A 162 -7.83 18.47 -9.42
N ALA A 163 -8.63 17.76 -8.62
CA ALA A 163 -8.28 16.42 -8.16
C ALA A 163 -8.15 15.42 -9.32
N ILE A 164 -9.09 15.43 -10.27
CA ILE A 164 -9.04 14.59 -11.47
C ILE A 164 -7.80 14.92 -12.31
N LYS A 165 -7.53 16.20 -12.54
CA LYS A 165 -6.37 16.65 -13.32
C LYS A 165 -5.04 16.24 -12.66
N LEU A 166 -4.94 16.27 -11.33
CA LEU A 166 -3.76 15.80 -10.61
C LEU A 166 -3.55 14.30 -10.80
N VAL A 167 -4.62 13.50 -10.71
CA VAL A 167 -4.54 12.05 -10.97
C VAL A 167 -4.08 11.78 -12.40
N TRP A 168 -4.59 12.53 -13.38
CA TRP A 168 -4.14 12.43 -14.77
C TRP A 168 -2.67 12.84 -14.94
N ALA A 169 -2.21 13.91 -14.27
CA ALA A 169 -0.82 14.35 -14.29
C ALA A 169 0.13 13.29 -13.72
N ALA A 170 -0.30 12.59 -12.66
CA ALA A 170 0.50 11.57 -11.97
C ALA A 170 0.88 10.40 -12.89
N THR A 171 0.13 10.16 -13.98
CA THR A 171 0.52 9.21 -15.05
C THR A 171 1.91 9.51 -15.60
N PHE A 172 2.35 10.76 -15.57
CA PHE A 172 3.61 11.21 -16.15
C PHE A 172 4.65 11.65 -15.11
N PHE A 173 4.40 11.46 -13.82
CA PHE A 173 5.37 11.72 -12.77
C PHE A 173 6.56 10.76 -12.84
N ARG A 174 7.66 11.15 -12.20
CA ARG A 174 8.93 10.40 -12.23
C ARG A 174 8.73 8.93 -11.84
N ALA A 175 7.98 8.65 -10.78
CA ALA A 175 7.73 7.29 -10.32
C ALA A 175 7.04 6.44 -11.40
N ALA A 176 5.98 6.97 -12.05
CA ALA A 176 5.26 6.31 -13.11
C ALA A 176 6.13 6.11 -14.36
N ARG A 177 6.94 7.10 -14.74
CA ARG A 177 7.87 6.98 -15.87
C ARG A 177 8.91 5.89 -15.65
N SER A 178 9.59 5.93 -14.49
CA SER A 178 10.61 4.93 -14.15
C SER A 178 10.03 3.51 -14.11
N TYR A 179 8.79 3.38 -13.65
CA TYR A 179 8.12 2.09 -13.64
C TYR A 179 7.81 1.59 -15.07
N ARG A 180 7.21 2.42 -15.93
CA ARG A 180 6.95 2.07 -17.34
C ARG A 180 8.23 1.67 -18.08
N GLU A 181 9.31 2.43 -17.90
CA GLU A 181 10.62 2.11 -18.46
C GLU A 181 11.10 0.71 -18.03
N SER A 182 10.87 0.34 -16.76
CA SER A 182 11.28 -0.98 -16.23
C SER A 182 10.54 -2.15 -16.87
N VAL A 183 9.31 -1.94 -17.35
CA VAL A 183 8.50 -2.95 -18.05
C VAL A 183 8.53 -2.82 -19.57
N GLY A 184 9.31 -1.86 -20.11
CA GLY A 184 9.44 -1.64 -21.55
C GLY A 184 8.22 -1.01 -22.22
N ALA A 185 7.33 -0.38 -21.45
CA ALA A 185 6.16 0.33 -21.97
C ALA A 185 6.52 1.76 -22.41
N GLY A 186 5.91 2.21 -23.49
CA GLY A 186 6.09 3.55 -24.03
C GLY A 186 5.48 4.64 -23.13
N PRO A 187 5.95 5.89 -23.28
CA PRO A 187 5.50 6.98 -22.41
C PRO A 187 4.02 7.36 -22.56
N LEU A 188 3.39 7.04 -23.69
CA LEU A 188 1.98 7.33 -23.99
C LEU A 188 1.10 6.08 -24.08
N ASP A 189 1.64 4.89 -23.79
CA ASP A 189 0.88 3.64 -23.90
C ASP A 189 -0.15 3.51 -22.76
N GLU A 190 0.05 4.25 -21.69
CA GLU A 190 -0.82 4.20 -20.53
C GLU A 190 -1.94 5.23 -20.60
N LYS A 191 -3.15 4.76 -20.30
CA LYS A 191 -4.35 5.56 -20.25
C LYS A 191 -4.94 5.51 -18.84
N MET A 192 -5.34 6.68 -18.32
CA MET A 192 -5.77 6.83 -16.94
C MET A 192 -7.28 7.07 -16.85
N ALA A 193 -8.02 6.11 -16.30
CA ALA A 193 -9.35 6.35 -15.78
C ALA A 193 -9.26 6.86 -14.33
N VAL A 194 -10.31 7.53 -13.85
CA VAL A 194 -10.37 8.04 -12.49
C VAL A 194 -11.63 7.53 -11.80
N VAL A 195 -11.43 6.82 -10.68
CA VAL A 195 -12.53 6.41 -9.79
C VAL A 195 -12.85 7.57 -8.85
N LEU A 196 -14.08 8.06 -8.91
CA LEU A 196 -14.64 9.05 -8.00
C LEU A 196 -15.52 8.31 -6.99
N GLN A 197 -15.12 8.31 -5.73
CA GLN A 197 -15.76 7.55 -4.66
C GLN A 197 -15.94 8.40 -3.41
N GLU A 198 -17.04 8.22 -2.70
CA GLU A 198 -17.20 8.84 -1.39
C GLU A 198 -16.16 8.31 -0.40
N VAL A 199 -15.54 9.21 0.35
CA VAL A 199 -14.68 8.81 1.46
C VAL A 199 -15.54 8.23 2.57
N VAL A 200 -15.21 7.02 3.01
CA VAL A 200 -15.88 6.38 4.14
C VAL A 200 -15.49 7.07 5.43
N GLY A 201 -16.43 7.37 6.28
CA GLY A 201 -16.14 7.98 7.58
C GLY A 201 -17.30 8.74 8.18
N LEU A 202 -17.01 9.38 9.30
CA LEU A 202 -17.90 10.26 10.04
C LEU A 202 -17.23 11.62 10.25
N ARG A 203 -18.05 12.66 10.40
CA ARG A 203 -17.55 14.00 10.67
C ARG A 203 -17.38 14.23 12.17
N HIS A 204 -16.18 14.63 12.57
CA HIS A 204 -15.81 15.03 13.93
C HIS A 204 -15.25 16.46 13.89
N GLY A 205 -16.14 17.45 14.06
CA GLY A 205 -15.76 18.86 13.96
C GLY A 205 -15.17 19.21 12.58
N GLU A 206 -13.88 19.50 12.55
CA GLU A 206 -13.13 19.80 11.32
C GLU A 206 -12.43 18.58 10.70
N ARG A 207 -12.64 17.39 11.22
CA ARG A 207 -12.09 16.13 10.72
C ARG A 207 -13.17 15.22 10.17
N PHE A 208 -12.82 14.48 9.11
CA PHE A 208 -13.69 13.43 8.56
C PHE A 208 -12.83 12.19 8.31
N TYR A 209 -13.18 11.08 8.94
CA TYR A 209 -12.44 9.83 8.84
C TYR A 209 -13.29 8.63 9.28
N PRO A 210 -12.96 7.40 8.81
CA PRO A 210 -13.57 6.17 9.31
C PRO A 210 -13.06 5.86 10.71
N ASP A 211 -13.84 5.16 11.53
CA ASP A 211 -13.34 4.68 12.82
C ASP A 211 -12.06 3.85 12.63
N LEU A 212 -12.05 2.97 11.65
CA LEU A 212 -10.86 2.20 11.29
C LEU A 212 -10.77 1.95 9.78
N SER A 213 -9.55 1.70 9.33
CA SER A 213 -9.23 1.19 8.00
C SER A 213 -8.32 -0.02 8.11
N GLY A 214 -8.24 -0.80 7.06
CA GLY A 214 -7.33 -1.92 7.04
C GLY A 214 -7.05 -2.47 5.65
N VAL A 215 -6.06 -3.35 5.63
CA VAL A 215 -5.72 -4.19 4.49
C VAL A 215 -5.78 -5.65 4.94
N ALA A 216 -6.57 -6.46 4.25
CA ALA A 216 -6.66 -7.88 4.48
C ALA A 216 -6.11 -8.65 3.28
N ARG A 217 -5.30 -9.66 3.53
CA ARG A 217 -4.77 -10.57 2.51
C ARG A 217 -5.20 -11.99 2.83
N SER A 218 -5.64 -12.72 1.82
CA SER A 218 -5.98 -14.15 1.99
C SER A 218 -4.75 -15.06 2.02
N TRP A 219 -3.58 -14.49 1.80
CA TRP A 219 -2.29 -15.17 1.92
C TRP A 219 -1.30 -14.31 2.73
N ALA A 220 -0.67 -14.90 3.75
CA ALA A 220 0.36 -14.26 4.56
C ALA A 220 1.75 -14.72 4.10
N PHE A 221 2.55 -13.78 3.58
CA PHE A 221 3.94 -14.10 3.19
C PHE A 221 4.84 -14.37 4.40
N TYR A 222 4.58 -13.71 5.54
CA TYR A 222 5.31 -13.90 6.77
C TYR A 222 4.42 -14.56 7.82
N ARG A 223 4.89 -15.66 8.36
CA ARG A 223 4.19 -16.36 9.43
C ARG A 223 4.45 -15.69 10.77
N SER A 224 3.43 -15.59 11.58
CA SER A 224 3.53 -15.18 12.98
C SER A 224 3.15 -16.35 13.89
N GLY A 225 4.09 -16.84 14.65
CA GLY A 225 3.85 -17.96 15.57
C GLY A 225 3.39 -19.25 14.86
N LEU A 226 2.19 -19.72 15.19
CA LEU A 226 1.62 -20.98 14.68
C LEU A 226 0.79 -20.81 13.39
N THR A 227 0.77 -19.63 12.78
CA THR A 227 -0.04 -19.35 11.59
C THR A 227 0.52 -20.05 10.35
N ARG A 228 -0.37 -20.32 9.39
CA ARG A 228 -0.04 -20.82 8.05
C ARG A 228 -0.19 -19.66 7.05
N PRO A 229 0.47 -19.72 5.88
CA PRO A 229 0.27 -18.72 4.84
C PRO A 229 -1.21 -18.54 4.44
N GLU A 230 -1.96 -19.63 4.37
CA GLU A 230 -3.38 -19.67 3.99
C GLU A 230 -4.31 -19.06 5.05
N ASP A 231 -3.83 -18.86 6.27
CA ASP A 231 -4.58 -18.18 7.33
C ASP A 231 -4.78 -16.70 7.03
N GLY A 232 -3.95 -16.14 6.12
CA GLY A 232 -3.99 -14.74 5.74
C GLY A 232 -3.48 -13.80 6.84
N VAL A 233 -3.57 -12.51 6.56
CA VAL A 233 -3.16 -11.45 7.51
C VAL A 233 -4.05 -10.23 7.34
N VAL A 234 -4.33 -9.55 8.44
CA VAL A 234 -5.07 -8.27 8.46
C VAL A 234 -4.26 -7.23 9.19
N GLN A 235 -4.13 -6.07 8.57
CA GLN A 235 -3.56 -4.87 9.17
C GLN A 235 -4.68 -3.87 9.43
N LEU A 236 -4.73 -3.31 10.64
CA LEU A 236 -5.72 -2.31 11.04
C LEU A 236 -5.05 -1.01 11.45
N ALA A 237 -5.69 0.09 11.12
CA ALA A 237 -5.31 1.44 11.56
C ALA A 237 -6.55 2.25 11.94
N LEU A 238 -6.40 3.14 12.90
CA LEU A 238 -7.35 4.21 13.21
C LEU A 238 -7.30 5.24 12.07
N GLY A 239 -8.45 5.73 11.62
CA GLY A 239 -8.56 6.77 10.61
C GLY A 239 -8.42 6.26 9.18
N LEU A 240 -7.98 7.12 8.25
CA LEU A 240 -7.82 6.80 6.84
C LEU A 240 -6.75 5.74 6.59
N GLY A 241 -6.96 4.88 5.60
CA GLY A 241 -6.06 3.81 5.20
C GLY A 241 -4.66 4.25 4.76
N LYS A 242 -4.43 5.54 4.61
CA LYS A 242 -3.11 6.12 4.30
C LYS A 242 -2.06 5.71 5.33
N THR A 243 -2.42 5.54 6.60
CA THR A 243 -1.53 5.00 7.65
C THR A 243 -0.94 3.64 7.27
N VAL A 244 -1.76 2.73 6.72
CA VAL A 244 -1.31 1.40 6.28
C VAL A 244 -0.42 1.52 5.04
N VAL A 245 -0.82 2.37 4.09
CA VAL A 245 -0.12 2.57 2.81
C VAL A 245 1.25 3.22 3.00
N ASP A 246 1.36 4.20 3.90
CA ASP A 246 2.62 4.89 4.20
C ASP A 246 3.58 4.00 5.02
N GLY A 247 3.12 2.85 5.54
CA GLY A 247 3.92 1.94 6.36
C GLY A 247 4.12 2.42 7.80
N ASP A 248 3.29 3.34 8.28
CA ASP A 248 3.24 3.74 9.69
C ASP A 248 2.84 2.53 10.57
N PRO A 249 3.09 2.53 11.90
CA PRO A 249 2.69 1.46 12.79
C PRO A 249 1.21 1.11 12.69
N THR A 250 0.88 -0.17 12.53
CA THR A 250 -0.47 -0.71 12.40
C THR A 250 -0.65 -1.92 13.29
N TRP A 251 -1.90 -2.29 13.59
CA TRP A 251 -2.17 -3.53 14.29
C TRP A 251 -2.26 -4.68 13.30
N ILE A 252 -1.46 -5.73 13.52
CA ILE A 252 -1.40 -6.90 12.64
C ILE A 252 -1.93 -8.12 13.37
N TYR A 253 -2.81 -8.88 12.71
CA TYR A 253 -3.31 -10.15 13.24
C TYR A 253 -3.67 -11.14 12.12
N ALA A 254 -3.71 -12.43 12.46
CA ALA A 254 -4.19 -13.46 11.56
C ALA A 254 -5.70 -13.71 11.81
N PRO A 255 -6.55 -13.72 10.76
CA PRO A 255 -8.00 -13.88 10.91
C PRO A 255 -8.49 -15.11 11.69
N PRO A 256 -7.83 -16.29 11.66
CA PRO A 256 -8.19 -17.42 12.52
C PRO A 256 -7.86 -17.20 14.01
N TYR A 257 -6.94 -16.27 14.32
CA TYR A 257 -6.43 -16.05 15.67
C TYR A 257 -6.51 -14.57 16.11
N PRO A 258 -7.70 -13.91 16.04
CA PRO A 258 -7.82 -12.47 16.29
C PRO A 258 -7.48 -12.05 17.74
N LYS A 259 -7.49 -13.02 18.66
CA LYS A 259 -7.20 -12.81 20.10
C LYS A 259 -5.72 -13.02 20.44
N ALA A 260 -4.91 -13.49 19.49
CA ALA A 260 -3.48 -13.66 19.73
C ALA A 260 -2.82 -12.29 19.96
N PRO A 261 -2.02 -12.15 21.01
CA PRO A 261 -1.29 -10.90 21.22
C PRO A 261 -0.25 -10.71 20.12
N PRO A 262 0.07 -9.45 19.78
CA PRO A 262 1.20 -9.18 18.91
C PRO A 262 2.51 -9.67 19.54
N PRO A 263 3.56 -9.91 18.73
CA PRO A 263 4.82 -10.51 19.20
C PRO A 263 5.73 -9.51 19.95
N TYR A 264 5.16 -8.61 20.76
CA TYR A 264 5.93 -7.67 21.57
C TYR A 264 6.42 -8.31 22.87
N GLY A 265 7.69 -8.12 23.18
CA GLY A 265 8.33 -8.73 24.34
C GLY A 265 7.89 -8.15 25.67
N ASN A 266 7.45 -6.88 25.70
CA ASN A 266 7.02 -6.17 26.90
C ASN A 266 6.12 -4.96 26.60
N VAL A 267 5.47 -4.41 27.63
CA VAL A 267 4.53 -3.28 27.47
C VAL A 267 5.22 -2.00 27.00
N SER A 268 6.46 -1.75 27.37
CA SER A 268 7.20 -0.56 26.91
C SER A 268 7.49 -0.60 25.41
N GLU A 269 7.78 -1.77 24.88
CA GLU A 269 7.95 -2.01 23.44
C GLU A 269 6.63 -1.82 22.71
N PHE A 270 5.57 -2.41 23.25
CA PHE A 270 4.22 -2.25 22.73
C PHE A 270 3.77 -0.78 22.64
N LEU A 271 4.06 0.03 23.66
CA LEU A 271 3.74 1.46 23.67
C LEU A 271 4.50 2.27 22.61
N ARG A 272 5.69 1.81 22.23
CA ARG A 272 6.49 2.48 21.18
C ARG A 272 6.11 2.09 19.77
N GLU A 273 5.68 0.85 19.58
CA GLU A 273 5.39 0.28 18.26
C GLU A 273 3.91 0.39 17.87
N THR A 274 3.08 1.06 18.68
CA THR A 274 1.66 1.28 18.36
C THR A 274 1.44 2.58 17.61
N GLN A 275 0.33 2.66 16.90
CA GLN A 275 -0.10 3.88 16.21
C GLN A 275 -0.32 5.02 17.21
N THR A 276 0.29 6.18 16.97
CA THR A 276 0.19 7.39 17.80
C THR A 276 -0.51 8.56 17.12
N SER A 277 -0.71 8.48 15.81
CA SER A 277 -1.37 9.50 15.00
C SER A 277 -2.17 8.84 13.87
N PHE A 278 -3.11 9.57 13.29
CA PHE A 278 -3.96 9.09 12.21
C PHE A 278 -4.21 10.18 11.16
N TRP A 279 -4.57 9.77 9.95
CA TRP A 279 -4.94 10.67 8.88
C TRP A 279 -6.46 10.89 8.82
N ALA A 280 -6.86 12.13 8.56
CA ALA A 280 -8.25 12.55 8.35
C ALA A 280 -8.35 13.54 7.18
N VAL A 281 -9.51 13.60 6.52
CA VAL A 281 -9.84 14.70 5.60
C VAL A 281 -10.19 15.93 6.44
N ARG A 282 -9.59 17.06 6.09
CA ARG A 282 -9.80 18.33 6.77
C ARG A 282 -11.05 19.04 6.26
N PHE A 283 -11.92 19.41 7.19
CA PHE A 283 -13.07 20.30 6.99
C PHE A 283 -12.78 21.72 7.52
N GLY A 284 -13.68 22.65 7.24
CA GLY A 284 -13.60 23.99 7.79
C GLY A 284 -12.68 24.93 7.01
N LYS A 285 -11.74 25.60 7.71
CA LYS A 285 -10.84 26.56 7.08
C LYS A 285 -10.00 25.88 6.00
N PRO A 286 -10.09 26.32 4.73
CA PRO A 286 -9.33 25.72 3.67
C PRO A 286 -7.82 25.85 3.94
N PRO A 287 -7.01 24.87 3.55
CA PRO A 287 -5.55 24.98 3.58
C PRO A 287 -5.09 26.08 2.60
N ALA A 288 -3.80 26.41 2.63
CA ALA A 288 -3.20 27.16 1.53
C ALA A 288 -3.46 26.39 0.22
N TRP A 289 -3.83 27.10 -0.84
CA TRP A 289 -4.12 26.49 -2.13
C TRP A 289 -2.86 25.82 -2.71
N ASP A 290 -2.91 24.51 -2.85
CA ASP A 290 -1.81 23.70 -3.37
C ASP A 290 -2.35 22.46 -4.11
N PRO A 291 -3.07 22.65 -5.22
CA PRO A 291 -3.75 21.58 -5.92
C PRO A 291 -2.80 20.55 -6.56
N ALA A 292 -1.51 20.86 -6.63
CA ALA A 292 -0.48 19.95 -7.15
C ALA A 292 -0.08 18.85 -6.14
N HIS A 293 -0.47 18.98 -4.86
CA HIS A 293 -0.17 18.00 -3.83
C HIS A 293 -1.38 17.14 -3.44
N GLU A 294 -1.18 15.83 -3.35
CA GLU A 294 -2.26 14.89 -3.00
C GLU A 294 -2.77 15.08 -1.58
N ASN A 295 -1.89 15.47 -0.65
CA ASN A 295 -2.19 15.65 0.77
C ASN A 295 -2.77 17.04 1.14
N GLU A 296 -3.09 17.90 0.16
CA GLU A 296 -3.56 19.28 0.38
C GLU A 296 -4.68 19.38 1.42
N TYR A 297 -5.63 18.45 1.40
CA TYR A 297 -6.78 18.43 2.28
C TYR A 297 -6.70 17.37 3.38
N LEU A 298 -5.54 16.78 3.61
CA LEU A 298 -5.33 15.82 4.68
C LEU A 298 -4.69 16.48 5.89
N VAL A 299 -5.04 15.98 7.06
CA VAL A 299 -4.45 16.37 8.34
C VAL A 299 -4.03 15.12 9.10
N LYS A 300 -2.85 15.16 9.72
CA LYS A 300 -2.39 14.14 10.66
C LYS A 300 -2.75 14.62 12.07
N ALA A 301 -3.59 13.87 12.78
CA ALA A 301 -4.06 14.16 14.14
C ALA A 301 -3.54 13.10 15.13
N GLY A 302 -3.48 13.42 16.39
CA GLY A 302 -3.00 12.52 17.44
C GLY A 302 -4.14 11.76 18.15
N LEU A 303 -3.77 10.87 19.08
CA LEU A 303 -4.75 10.08 19.83
C LEU A 303 -5.62 10.90 20.77
N ALA A 304 -5.15 12.07 21.23
CA ALA A 304 -5.95 12.98 22.06
C ALA A 304 -7.19 13.48 21.31
N GLU A 305 -7.00 13.88 20.04
CA GLU A 305 -8.09 14.30 19.18
C GLU A 305 -9.07 13.16 18.89
N ALA A 306 -8.56 11.93 18.68
CA ALA A 306 -9.42 10.76 18.49
C ALA A 306 -10.21 10.38 19.77
N GLU A 307 -9.64 10.65 20.96
CA GLU A 307 -10.36 10.48 22.24
C GLU A 307 -11.47 11.51 22.40
N GLU A 308 -11.21 12.79 22.06
CA GLU A 308 -12.20 13.86 22.04
C GLU A 308 -13.34 13.56 21.05
N ASP A 309 -13.00 13.01 19.89
CA ASP A 309 -13.96 12.59 18.86
C ASP A 309 -14.77 11.35 19.29
N GLY A 310 -14.35 10.63 20.34
CA GLY A 310 -14.99 9.43 20.89
C GLY A 310 -14.67 8.13 20.15
N THR A 311 -13.81 8.16 19.13
CA THR A 311 -13.48 7.00 18.28
C THR A 311 -12.61 5.98 19.01
N LEU A 312 -11.75 6.40 19.95
CA LEU A 312 -10.86 5.48 20.67
C LEU A 312 -11.57 4.47 21.57
N ARG A 313 -12.82 4.71 21.96
CA ARG A 313 -13.53 3.86 22.91
C ARG A 313 -13.57 2.39 22.53
N LEU A 314 -13.71 2.09 21.23
CA LEU A 314 -13.79 0.73 20.67
C LEU A 314 -12.48 0.26 20.04
N LEU A 315 -11.49 1.15 19.91
CA LEU A 315 -10.25 0.84 19.18
C LEU A 315 -9.03 0.74 20.11
N ALA A 316 -9.08 1.38 21.28
CA ALA A 316 -7.92 1.48 22.14
C ALA A 316 -8.03 0.61 23.41
N SER A 317 -6.88 0.36 23.99
CA SER A 317 -6.69 0.00 25.39
C SER A 317 -5.95 1.11 26.11
N THR A 318 -6.07 1.16 27.43
CA THR A 318 -5.32 2.07 28.28
C THR A 318 -4.27 1.29 29.06
N TYR A 319 -3.04 1.79 29.09
CA TYR A 319 -2.02 1.23 29.97
C TYR A 319 -2.23 1.75 31.40
N ASP A 320 -2.53 0.85 32.31
CA ASP A 320 -2.58 1.14 33.76
C ASP A 320 -1.22 0.85 34.38
N GLY A 321 -0.46 1.89 34.64
CA GLY A 321 0.87 1.81 35.27
C GLY A 321 0.86 1.31 36.71
N ARG A 322 -0.30 1.21 37.39
CA ARG A 322 -0.41 0.67 38.74
C ARG A 322 -0.44 -0.85 38.76
N SER A 323 -1.12 -1.43 37.78
CA SER A 323 -1.25 -2.88 37.65
C SER A 323 -0.33 -3.48 36.60
N ASP A 324 0.42 -2.65 35.85
CA ASP A 324 1.26 -3.03 34.69
C ASP A 324 0.47 -3.85 33.66
N ARG A 325 -0.74 -3.35 33.31
CA ARG A 325 -1.67 -4.05 32.42
C ARG A 325 -2.31 -3.10 31.40
N LEU A 326 -2.70 -3.68 30.28
CA LEU A 326 -3.57 -3.02 29.30
C LEU A 326 -5.03 -3.30 29.65
N VAL A 327 -5.79 -2.23 29.89
CA VAL A 327 -7.23 -2.27 30.16
C VAL A 327 -7.96 -1.88 28.86
N PRO A 328 -8.83 -2.73 28.31
CA PRO A 328 -9.57 -2.41 27.11
C PRO A 328 -10.43 -1.15 27.26
N GLY A 329 -10.44 -0.30 26.24
CA GLY A 329 -11.15 0.97 26.23
C GLY A 329 -10.37 2.12 26.89
N VAL A 330 -11.09 3.23 27.12
CA VAL A 330 -10.52 4.50 27.62
C VAL A 330 -11.04 4.90 28.99
N SER A 331 -11.60 3.97 29.77
CA SER A 331 -12.28 4.23 31.05
C SER A 331 -11.35 4.52 32.21
N VAL A 332 -10.07 4.19 32.12
CA VAL A 332 -9.08 4.42 33.16
C VAL A 332 -8.06 5.49 32.74
N PRO A 333 -7.44 6.23 33.67
CA PRO A 333 -6.36 7.16 33.33
C PRO A 333 -5.10 6.40 32.90
N GLY A 334 -4.39 6.90 31.88
CA GLY A 334 -3.14 6.35 31.41
C GLY A 334 -2.90 6.55 29.91
N PRO A 335 -1.74 6.21 29.38
CA PRO A 335 -1.44 6.25 27.94
C PRO A 335 -2.38 5.37 27.13
N ARG A 336 -2.83 5.88 25.99
CA ARG A 336 -3.70 5.15 25.05
C ARG A 336 -2.87 4.35 24.05
N VAL A 337 -3.35 3.15 23.74
CA VAL A 337 -2.74 2.20 22.81
C VAL A 337 -3.80 1.73 21.85
N VAL A 338 -3.60 1.93 20.57
CA VAL A 338 -4.51 1.45 19.51
C VAL A 338 -4.34 -0.06 19.34
N SER A 339 -5.09 -0.84 20.13
CA SER A 339 -4.94 -2.30 20.24
C SER A 339 -6.05 -3.09 19.56
N PHE A 340 -7.13 -2.42 19.16
CA PHE A 340 -8.34 -3.05 18.64
C PHE A 340 -8.91 -4.17 19.55
N ALA A 341 -8.43 -4.29 20.79
CA ALA A 341 -8.85 -5.33 21.73
C ALA A 341 -10.37 -5.34 21.99
N PRO A 342 -11.09 -4.19 22.12
CA PRO A 342 -12.55 -4.20 22.24
C PRO A 342 -13.25 -4.92 21.10
N LEU A 343 -12.72 -4.84 19.87
CA LEU A 343 -13.30 -5.46 18.67
C LEU A 343 -12.81 -6.89 18.45
N LEU A 344 -11.51 -7.16 18.65
CA LEU A 344 -10.90 -8.45 18.30
C LEU A 344 -10.98 -9.46 19.45
N VAL A 345 -10.80 -9.00 20.70
CA VAL A 345 -10.79 -9.87 21.88
C VAL A 345 -12.19 -9.96 22.51
N HIS A 346 -12.86 -8.80 22.68
CA HIS A 346 -14.17 -8.68 23.34
C HIS A 346 -15.36 -8.70 22.38
N GLU A 347 -15.11 -8.71 21.08
CA GLU A 347 -16.13 -8.86 20.01
C GLU A 347 -17.31 -7.87 20.15
N GLN A 348 -17.03 -6.61 20.59
CA GLN A 348 -18.05 -5.58 20.75
C GLN A 348 -18.72 -5.16 19.43
N ALA A 349 -18.09 -5.45 18.30
CA ALA A 349 -18.68 -5.47 16.97
C ALA A 349 -18.03 -6.61 16.15
N PRO A 350 -18.72 -7.18 15.15
CA PRO A 350 -18.28 -8.39 14.46
C PRO A 350 -17.23 -8.10 13.37
N LEU A 351 -16.16 -7.33 13.69
CA LEU A 351 -15.15 -6.89 12.73
C LEU A 351 -14.45 -8.07 12.04
N ASN A 352 -13.89 -9.00 12.83
CA ASN A 352 -13.16 -10.13 12.25
C ASN A 352 -14.06 -11.04 11.40
N ALA A 353 -15.31 -11.26 11.83
CA ALA A 353 -16.28 -12.04 11.05
C ALA A 353 -16.59 -11.38 9.71
N ALA A 354 -16.80 -10.05 9.70
CA ALA A 354 -17.07 -9.28 8.49
C ALA A 354 -15.86 -9.26 7.54
N VAL A 355 -14.65 -9.05 8.05
CA VAL A 355 -13.42 -9.08 7.25
C VAL A 355 -13.20 -10.46 6.63
N ARG A 356 -13.34 -11.54 7.39
CA ARG A 356 -13.21 -12.91 6.88
C ARG A 356 -14.24 -13.23 5.79
N ALA A 357 -15.49 -12.84 6.01
CA ALA A 357 -16.55 -13.06 5.04
C ALA A 357 -16.29 -12.30 3.73
N ALA A 358 -15.90 -11.03 3.83
CA ALA A 358 -15.57 -10.18 2.68
C ALA A 358 -14.36 -10.73 1.91
N LEU A 359 -13.29 -11.09 2.62
CA LEU A 359 -12.07 -11.64 2.02
C LEU A 359 -12.35 -12.95 1.28
N SER A 360 -13.09 -13.88 1.91
CA SER A 360 -13.47 -15.16 1.30
C SER A 360 -14.38 -14.98 0.07
N ALA A 361 -15.31 -14.02 0.11
CA ALA A 361 -16.17 -13.72 -1.03
C ALA A 361 -15.36 -13.18 -2.23
N CYS A 362 -14.43 -12.27 -1.97
CA CYS A 362 -13.55 -11.69 -2.99
C CYS A 362 -12.58 -12.74 -3.56
N GLU A 363 -11.97 -13.58 -2.72
CA GLU A 363 -11.08 -14.67 -3.13
C GLU A 363 -11.79 -15.68 -4.04
N ALA A 364 -12.99 -16.09 -3.65
CA ALA A 364 -13.80 -17.00 -4.46
C ALA A 364 -14.21 -16.39 -5.82
N ALA A 365 -14.47 -15.09 -5.87
CA ALA A 365 -14.81 -14.39 -7.10
C ALA A 365 -13.60 -14.17 -8.02
N ALA A 366 -12.43 -13.92 -7.44
CA ALA A 366 -11.17 -13.76 -8.15
C ALA A 366 -10.60 -15.10 -8.67
N GLY A 367 -10.90 -16.21 -7.97
CA GLY A 367 -10.36 -17.54 -8.26
C GLY A 367 -8.91 -17.73 -7.84
N GLY A 368 -8.44 -16.96 -6.88
CA GLY A 368 -7.08 -16.99 -6.32
C GLY A 368 -6.93 -16.03 -5.16
N ALA A 369 -5.75 -16.05 -4.53
CA ALA A 369 -5.50 -15.18 -3.40
C ALA A 369 -5.66 -13.69 -3.74
N VAL A 370 -6.21 -12.93 -2.79
CA VAL A 370 -6.52 -11.52 -2.97
C VAL A 370 -6.01 -10.67 -1.82
N GLU A 371 -5.76 -9.40 -2.14
CA GLU A 371 -5.63 -8.32 -1.18
C GLU A 371 -6.86 -7.42 -1.27
N MET A 372 -7.40 -7.04 -0.12
CA MET A 372 -8.59 -6.21 0.04
C MET A 372 -8.28 -5.01 0.94
N GLU A 373 -8.42 -3.79 0.40
CA GLU A 373 -8.46 -2.58 1.21
C GLU A 373 -9.89 -2.32 1.67
N PHE A 374 -10.05 -1.92 2.92
CA PHE A 374 -11.35 -1.61 3.50
C PHE A 374 -11.30 -0.46 4.51
N ALA A 375 -12.46 0.14 4.76
CA ALA A 375 -12.68 1.04 5.89
C ALA A 375 -13.98 0.66 6.58
N ALA A 376 -14.09 0.98 7.87
CA ALA A 376 -15.29 0.67 8.60
C ALA A 376 -15.73 1.84 9.51
N THR A 377 -17.05 1.95 9.67
CA THR A 377 -17.68 2.83 10.66
C THR A 377 -18.43 1.99 11.67
N LEU A 378 -18.41 2.46 12.92
CA LEU A 378 -19.00 1.81 14.07
C LEU A 378 -20.20 2.61 14.58
N ALA A 379 -21.33 1.94 14.80
CA ALA A 379 -22.55 2.52 15.36
C ALA A 379 -23.02 1.71 16.57
N PRO A 380 -22.34 1.84 17.73
CA PRO A 380 -22.65 1.04 18.92
C PRO A 380 -24.12 1.19 19.33
N GLY A 381 -24.77 0.06 19.62
CA GLY A 381 -26.19 0.03 20.03
C GLY A 381 -27.18 0.02 18.89
N SER A 382 -26.76 0.06 17.64
CA SER A 382 -27.62 -0.19 16.47
C SER A 382 -27.77 -1.68 16.19
N GLU A 383 -28.79 -2.08 15.39
CA GLU A 383 -28.95 -3.45 14.92
C GLU A 383 -27.78 -3.89 14.02
N THR A 384 -27.15 -2.93 13.37
CA THR A 384 -25.95 -3.14 12.51
C THR A 384 -24.81 -2.27 13.04
N PRO A 385 -24.12 -2.69 14.12
CA PRO A 385 -23.09 -1.89 14.76
C PRO A 385 -21.82 -1.71 13.92
N LEU A 386 -21.65 -2.45 12.82
CA LEU A 386 -20.50 -2.36 11.92
C LEU A 386 -20.95 -2.19 10.47
N ARG A 387 -20.45 -1.16 9.80
CA ARG A 387 -20.51 -1.03 8.34
C ARG A 387 -19.09 -1.13 7.78
N LEU A 388 -18.77 -2.23 7.09
CA LEU A 388 -17.51 -2.49 6.42
C LEU A 388 -17.64 -2.16 4.94
N CYS A 389 -16.78 -1.27 4.47
CA CYS A 389 -16.74 -0.80 3.09
C CYS A 389 -15.50 -1.31 2.38
N ILE A 390 -15.66 -2.10 1.34
CA ILE A 390 -14.55 -2.56 0.50
C ILE A 390 -14.15 -1.41 -0.44
N LEU A 391 -12.88 -1.01 -0.40
CA LEU A 391 -12.35 0.15 -1.13
C LEU A 391 -11.48 -0.24 -2.33
N GLN A 392 -10.89 -1.42 -2.30
CA GLN A 392 -10.15 -2.01 -3.41
C GLN A 392 -10.01 -3.50 -3.21
N VAL A 393 -10.02 -4.25 -4.30
CA VAL A 393 -9.63 -5.67 -4.33
C VAL A 393 -8.71 -5.90 -5.51
N ARG A 394 -7.63 -6.62 -5.29
CA ARG A 394 -6.70 -7.04 -6.34
C ARG A 394 -6.24 -8.48 -6.13
N GLU A 395 -5.96 -9.16 -7.22
CA GLU A 395 -5.35 -10.48 -7.17
C GLU A 395 -3.90 -10.37 -6.69
N MET A 396 -3.48 -11.33 -5.87
CA MET A 396 -2.10 -11.43 -5.43
C MET A 396 -1.33 -12.30 -6.43
N ALA A 397 -0.27 -11.75 -7.02
CA ALA A 397 0.62 -12.50 -7.89
C ALA A 397 1.74 -13.15 -7.07
N PHE A 398 1.83 -14.47 -7.08
CA PHE A 398 2.98 -15.23 -6.55
C PHE A 398 3.06 -16.61 -7.20
N SER A 399 4.30 -17.12 -7.27
CA SER A 399 4.53 -18.49 -7.75
C SER A 399 4.13 -19.50 -6.67
N SER A 400 3.31 -20.49 -7.04
CA SER A 400 2.90 -21.57 -6.14
C SER A 400 3.79 -22.82 -6.27
N ALA A 401 4.83 -22.81 -7.11
CA ALA A 401 5.74 -23.94 -7.28
C ALA A 401 6.47 -24.25 -5.96
N ALA A 402 6.52 -25.52 -5.59
CA ALA A 402 7.27 -25.93 -4.40
C ALA A 402 8.79 -25.84 -4.69
N VAL A 403 9.51 -25.16 -3.82
CA VAL A 403 10.97 -25.11 -3.81
C VAL A 403 11.42 -25.63 -2.45
N GLU A 404 12.25 -26.67 -2.43
CA GLU A 404 12.90 -27.08 -1.19
C GLU A 404 14.20 -26.30 -1.07
N VAL A 405 14.26 -25.40 -0.09
CA VAL A 405 15.49 -24.70 0.26
C VAL A 405 16.37 -25.66 1.05
N SER A 406 17.53 -25.93 0.54
CA SER A 406 18.48 -26.81 1.20
C SER A 406 19.04 -26.15 2.47
N ALA A 407 18.98 -26.84 3.61
CA ALA A 407 19.60 -26.38 4.87
C ALA A 407 21.15 -26.30 4.72
N ALA A 408 21.74 -27.11 3.85
CA ALA A 408 23.12 -27.06 3.44
C ALA A 408 23.20 -27.57 1.99
N LEU A 409 23.74 -26.76 1.11
CA LEU A 409 23.96 -27.13 -0.29
C LEU A 409 25.42 -27.58 -0.45
N GLU A 410 25.63 -28.83 -0.89
CA GLU A 410 26.96 -29.41 -1.00
C GLU A 410 27.84 -28.57 -1.96
N GLY A 411 29.01 -28.13 -1.47
CA GLY A 411 29.94 -27.30 -2.23
C GLY A 411 29.56 -25.80 -2.30
N TYR A 412 28.60 -25.34 -1.50
CA TYR A 412 28.23 -23.91 -1.39
C TYR A 412 28.39 -23.40 0.04
N VAL A 413 28.76 -22.12 0.15
CA VAL A 413 28.83 -21.41 1.43
C VAL A 413 27.73 -20.34 1.44
N PRO A 414 26.92 -20.22 2.51
CA PRO A 414 25.88 -19.20 2.56
C PRO A 414 26.47 -17.80 2.64
N LEU A 415 25.90 -16.87 1.88
CA LEU A 415 26.10 -15.43 2.01
C LEU A 415 25.00 -14.81 2.89
N VAL A 416 23.75 -15.24 2.68
CA VAL A 416 22.59 -14.81 3.46
C VAL A 416 21.73 -16.02 3.78
N LEU A 417 21.29 -16.13 5.02
CA LEU A 417 20.26 -17.06 5.49
C LEU A 417 19.12 -16.31 6.14
N SER A 418 17.88 -16.72 5.89
CA SER A 418 16.71 -16.13 6.51
C SER A 418 15.57 -17.14 6.65
N ASP A 419 14.87 -17.05 7.79
CA ASP A 419 13.61 -17.77 8.08
C ASP A 419 12.36 -16.89 7.83
N ALA A 420 12.56 -15.74 7.19
CA ALA A 420 11.52 -14.78 6.86
C ALA A 420 11.74 -14.23 5.45
N VAL A 421 11.15 -14.89 4.46
CA VAL A 421 11.35 -14.56 3.05
C VAL A 421 10.04 -14.37 2.30
N LEU A 422 10.09 -13.54 1.25
CA LEU A 422 9.05 -13.40 0.24
C LEU A 422 9.59 -13.86 -1.11
N GLY A 423 8.74 -14.50 -1.87
CA GLY A 423 9.10 -15.05 -3.16
C GLY A 423 9.10 -16.56 -3.14
N ASN A 424 9.33 -17.16 -4.30
CA ASN A 424 9.40 -18.61 -4.44
C ASN A 424 10.15 -18.95 -5.72
N GLY A 425 11.24 -19.66 -5.63
CA GLY A 425 12.03 -20.02 -6.80
C GLY A 425 13.52 -20.11 -6.54
N VAL A 426 14.25 -20.34 -7.63
CA VAL A 426 15.71 -20.35 -7.69
C VAL A 426 16.16 -19.33 -8.73
N GLU A 427 17.11 -18.47 -8.37
CA GLU A 427 17.71 -17.47 -9.26
C GLU A 427 19.24 -17.65 -9.29
N GLU A 428 19.82 -17.77 -10.49
CA GLU A 428 21.24 -18.02 -10.69
C GLU A 428 21.91 -17.01 -11.63
N SER A 429 21.26 -15.88 -11.92
CA SER A 429 21.79 -14.89 -12.85
C SER A 429 22.63 -13.78 -12.20
N VAL A 430 22.58 -13.65 -10.87
CA VAL A 430 23.12 -12.51 -10.11
C VAL A 430 24.62 -12.61 -9.93
N ALA A 431 25.36 -11.62 -10.44
CA ALA A 431 26.80 -11.46 -10.23
C ALA A 431 27.18 -10.10 -9.64
N ASP A 432 26.22 -9.20 -9.49
CA ASP A 432 26.43 -7.87 -8.92
C ASP A 432 25.75 -7.76 -7.57
N VAL A 433 26.44 -7.17 -6.58
CA VAL A 433 25.87 -6.90 -5.26
C VAL A 433 26.04 -5.43 -4.93
N VAL A 434 24.92 -4.76 -4.67
CA VAL A 434 24.90 -3.39 -4.14
C VAL A 434 24.52 -3.46 -2.67
N PHE A 435 25.34 -2.92 -1.79
CA PHE A 435 25.05 -3.00 -0.36
C PHE A 435 25.40 -1.75 0.42
N VAL A 436 24.69 -1.56 1.51
CA VAL A 436 24.96 -0.52 2.51
C VAL A 436 26.00 -1.06 3.47
N ARG A 437 27.10 -0.33 3.66
CA ARG A 437 28.28 -0.78 4.39
C ARG A 437 28.06 -0.81 5.89
N PRO A 438 28.22 -1.97 6.55
CA PRO A 438 27.88 -2.14 7.97
C PRO A 438 28.69 -1.23 8.91
N GLY A 439 29.98 -1.01 8.62
CA GLY A 439 30.88 -0.23 9.50
C GLY A 439 30.73 1.30 9.37
N VAL A 440 29.94 1.79 8.43
CA VAL A 440 29.84 3.24 8.11
C VAL A 440 28.41 3.76 8.21
N PHE A 441 27.43 2.90 8.01
CA PHE A 441 26.01 3.31 8.01
C PHE A 441 25.50 3.53 9.43
N GLU A 442 24.80 4.66 9.63
CA GLU A 442 23.94 4.96 10.76
C GLU A 442 22.56 5.35 10.23
N GLN A 443 21.49 5.24 11.03
CA GLN A 443 20.10 5.51 10.57
C GLN A 443 19.94 6.92 9.98
N ARG A 444 20.62 7.92 10.49
CA ARG A 444 20.63 9.29 9.91
C ARG A 444 21.12 9.34 8.45
N HIS A 445 21.82 8.32 8.00
CA HIS A 445 22.34 8.22 6.63
C HIS A 445 21.30 7.60 5.66
N ALA A 446 20.12 7.18 6.11
CA ALA A 446 19.12 6.55 5.25
C ALA A 446 18.74 7.37 4.01
N PRO A 447 18.52 8.70 4.08
CA PRO A 447 18.28 9.51 2.88
C PRO A 447 19.48 9.55 1.92
N LEU A 448 20.70 9.60 2.44
CA LEU A 448 21.92 9.56 1.64
C LEU A 448 22.08 8.20 0.96
N ALA A 449 21.86 7.11 1.72
CA ALA A 449 21.91 5.75 1.19
C ALA A 449 20.90 5.56 0.03
N ALA A 450 19.70 6.12 0.12
CA ALA A 450 18.71 6.06 -0.96
C ALA A 450 19.23 6.69 -2.26
N VAL A 451 19.84 7.88 -2.18
CA VAL A 451 20.41 8.58 -3.33
C VAL A 451 21.58 7.79 -3.93
N GLU A 452 22.45 7.27 -3.07
CA GLU A 452 23.63 6.50 -3.50
C GLU A 452 23.26 5.16 -4.14
N VAL A 453 22.29 4.43 -3.54
CA VAL A 453 21.74 3.18 -4.11
C VAL A 453 21.14 3.44 -5.48
N ALA A 454 20.29 4.48 -5.64
CA ALA A 454 19.72 4.86 -6.92
C ALA A 454 20.81 5.10 -7.99
N ALA A 455 21.90 5.78 -7.59
CA ALA A 455 23.02 6.07 -8.48
C ALA A 455 23.83 4.81 -8.87
N LEU A 456 24.01 3.85 -7.94
CA LEU A 456 24.72 2.59 -8.20
C LEU A 456 23.87 1.61 -9.00
N CYS A 457 22.56 1.55 -8.77
CA CYS A 457 21.66 0.64 -9.47
C CYS A 457 21.32 1.09 -10.90
N ARG A 458 21.38 2.40 -11.20
CA ARG A 458 21.06 2.94 -12.53
C ARG A 458 21.88 2.29 -13.66
N PRO A 459 23.24 2.22 -13.62
CA PRO A 459 24.03 1.57 -14.68
C PRO A 459 23.70 0.09 -14.84
N LEU A 460 23.39 -0.61 -13.74
CA LEU A 460 23.01 -2.03 -13.77
C LEU A 460 21.67 -2.23 -14.49
N ARG A 461 20.68 -1.39 -14.22
CA ARG A 461 19.39 -1.39 -14.92
C ARG A 461 19.55 -1.12 -16.42
N GLU A 462 20.27 -0.06 -16.78
CA GLU A 462 20.53 0.32 -18.17
C GLU A 462 21.21 -0.81 -18.95
N ALA A 463 22.13 -1.51 -18.30
CA ALA A 463 22.82 -2.67 -18.85
C ALA A 463 22.02 -3.99 -18.71
N ARG A 464 20.81 -3.97 -18.11
CA ARG A 464 19.98 -5.15 -17.80
C ARG A 464 20.74 -6.22 -17.02
N ARG A 465 21.62 -5.80 -16.12
CA ARG A 465 22.39 -6.70 -15.24
C ARG A 465 21.62 -6.91 -13.94
N PRO A 466 21.22 -8.17 -13.63
CA PRO A 466 20.55 -8.48 -12.38
C PRO A 466 21.50 -8.34 -11.20
N PHE A 467 20.97 -7.88 -10.06
CA PHE A 467 21.78 -7.66 -8.86
C PHE A 467 21.05 -8.06 -7.58
N LEU A 468 21.84 -8.32 -6.52
CA LEU A 468 21.41 -8.44 -5.15
C LEU A 468 21.55 -7.08 -4.47
N LEU A 469 20.53 -6.65 -3.72
CA LEU A 469 20.54 -5.43 -2.95
C LEU A 469 20.48 -5.76 -1.45
N ILE A 470 21.42 -5.23 -0.64
CA ILE A 470 21.45 -5.47 0.82
C ILE A 470 21.48 -4.13 1.56
N GLY A 471 20.63 -3.94 2.57
CA GLY A 471 20.64 -2.73 3.38
C GLY A 471 19.94 -2.88 4.71
N TYR A 472 19.90 -1.78 5.47
CA TYR A 472 19.39 -1.75 6.83
C TYR A 472 18.01 -1.10 6.90
N GLY A 473 17.11 -1.74 7.64
CA GLY A 473 15.73 -1.30 7.80
C GLY A 473 14.90 -1.49 6.53
N ARG A 474 13.65 -1.03 6.56
CA ARG A 474 12.68 -1.23 5.49
C ARG A 474 13.06 -0.53 4.20
N TRP A 475 13.10 -1.26 3.11
CA TRP A 475 13.24 -0.66 1.80
C TRP A 475 11.95 0.02 1.35
N GLY A 476 12.07 1.23 0.78
CA GLY A 476 10.93 2.01 0.32
C GLY A 476 10.10 2.68 1.42
N SER A 477 10.61 2.73 2.66
CA SER A 477 9.96 3.44 3.75
C SER A 477 9.90 4.94 3.48
N SER A 478 8.74 5.56 3.70
CA SER A 478 8.61 7.02 3.67
C SER A 478 9.27 7.69 4.89
N ASP A 479 9.42 6.96 6.00
CA ASP A 479 10.12 7.40 7.20
C ASP A 479 11.59 6.93 7.18
N PRO A 480 12.58 7.84 7.06
CA PRO A 480 13.99 7.50 7.07
C PRO A 480 14.49 6.84 8.36
N TRP A 481 13.74 6.97 9.47
CA TRP A 481 14.08 6.32 10.73
C TRP A 481 13.68 4.84 10.77
N LEU A 482 12.77 4.42 9.88
CA LEU A 482 12.33 3.03 9.75
C LEU A 482 13.08 2.28 8.63
N GLY A 483 13.73 3.00 7.71
CA GLY A 483 14.43 2.35 6.60
C GLY A 483 14.98 3.30 5.54
N ILE A 484 15.25 2.76 4.37
CA ILE A 484 15.87 3.49 3.25
C ILE A 484 14.79 3.93 2.27
N PRO A 485 14.57 5.27 2.08
CA PRO A 485 13.47 5.82 1.30
C PRO A 485 13.74 5.79 -0.22
N VAL A 486 13.94 4.61 -0.80
CA VAL A 486 14.06 4.43 -2.25
C VAL A 486 12.70 4.26 -2.90
N GLY A 487 12.53 4.76 -4.13
CA GLY A 487 11.40 4.39 -4.98
C GLY A 487 11.65 3.05 -5.69
N TRP A 488 10.57 2.35 -6.09
CA TRP A 488 10.71 1.11 -6.87
C TRP A 488 11.57 1.31 -8.11
N GLY A 489 11.36 2.39 -8.84
CA GLY A 489 12.14 2.72 -10.03
C GLY A 489 13.64 2.86 -9.80
N ASP A 490 14.08 3.15 -8.57
CA ASP A 490 15.50 3.29 -8.24
C ASP A 490 16.21 1.92 -8.14
N VAL A 491 15.46 0.87 -7.75
CA VAL A 491 16.00 -0.49 -7.50
C VAL A 491 15.45 -1.55 -8.45
N ALA A 492 14.62 -1.17 -9.40
CA ALA A 492 14.09 -2.08 -10.41
C ALA A 492 15.26 -2.76 -11.17
N GLY A 493 15.20 -4.08 -11.30
CA GLY A 493 16.31 -4.92 -11.80
C GLY A 493 17.01 -5.73 -10.72
N ALA A 494 16.78 -5.43 -9.42
CA ALA A 494 17.14 -6.36 -8.36
C ALA A 494 16.40 -7.69 -8.55
N ARG A 495 17.10 -8.81 -8.33
CA ARG A 495 16.49 -10.15 -8.29
C ARG A 495 16.31 -10.67 -6.89
N ALA A 496 17.10 -10.14 -5.96
CA ALA A 496 16.91 -10.37 -4.55
C ALA A 496 17.20 -9.07 -3.77
N ILE A 497 16.45 -8.87 -2.70
CA ILE A 497 16.63 -7.74 -1.78
C ILE A 497 16.69 -8.29 -0.36
N VAL A 498 17.66 -7.81 0.41
CA VAL A 498 17.85 -8.17 1.81
C VAL A 498 17.63 -6.95 2.69
N GLU A 499 16.73 -7.09 3.65
CA GLU A 499 16.46 -6.15 4.72
C GLU A 499 17.12 -6.69 5.99
N ALA A 500 18.18 -6.03 6.44
CA ALA A 500 18.87 -6.36 7.69
C ALA A 500 18.46 -5.38 8.79
N THR A 501 18.32 -5.85 10.02
CA THR A 501 18.12 -4.96 11.17
C THR A 501 19.44 -4.44 11.70
N LEU A 502 19.42 -3.21 12.23
CA LEU A 502 20.56 -2.68 12.97
C LEU A 502 20.65 -3.32 14.37
N PRO A 503 21.87 -3.57 14.89
CA PRO A 503 22.04 -4.10 16.23
C PRO A 503 21.26 -3.30 17.28
N GLY A 504 20.48 -3.99 18.13
CA GLY A 504 19.70 -3.38 19.19
C GLY A 504 18.44 -2.61 18.77
N ARG A 505 18.03 -2.68 17.51
CA ARG A 505 16.80 -2.06 16.99
C ARG A 505 16.05 -3.04 16.08
N PRO A 506 15.24 -3.95 16.64
CA PRO A 506 14.36 -4.76 15.81
C PRO A 506 13.39 -3.83 15.08
N VAL A 507 13.39 -3.87 13.76
CA VAL A 507 12.43 -3.17 12.91
C VAL A 507 11.40 -4.21 12.46
N GLU A 508 10.12 -3.93 12.66
CA GLU A 508 9.07 -4.80 12.10
C GLU A 508 9.21 -4.86 10.57
N MET A 509 9.08 -6.07 10.05
CA MET A 509 9.19 -6.34 8.61
C MET A 509 8.16 -5.56 7.79
N SER A 510 8.57 -5.09 6.63
CA SER A 510 7.74 -4.32 5.70
C SER A 510 6.66 -5.21 5.08
N GLN A 511 5.45 -5.24 5.64
CA GLN A 511 4.36 -6.11 5.17
C GLN A 511 3.25 -5.41 4.40
N GLY A 512 3.26 -4.09 4.26
CA GLY A 512 2.08 -3.35 3.80
C GLY A 512 2.32 -2.28 2.75
N SER A 513 3.56 -1.98 2.40
CA SER A 513 3.86 -0.90 1.48
C SER A 513 3.65 -1.28 0.01
N HIS A 514 3.36 -0.31 -0.84
CA HIS A 514 3.33 -0.48 -2.30
C HIS A 514 4.66 -1.02 -2.85
N PHE A 515 5.78 -0.71 -2.19
CA PHE A 515 7.08 -1.26 -2.54
C PHE A 515 7.11 -2.79 -2.46
N PHE A 516 6.51 -3.34 -1.40
CA PHE A 516 6.43 -4.78 -1.18
C PHE A 516 5.58 -5.51 -2.23
N HIS A 517 4.49 -4.89 -2.71
CA HIS A 517 3.69 -5.44 -3.80
C HIS A 517 4.46 -5.56 -5.10
N ASN A 518 5.27 -4.55 -5.40
CA ASN A 518 6.11 -4.58 -6.59
C ASN A 518 7.12 -5.73 -6.53
N LEU A 519 7.69 -6.04 -5.36
CA LEU A 519 8.59 -7.18 -5.19
C LEU A 519 7.93 -8.49 -5.61
N ALA A 520 6.74 -8.78 -5.09
CA ALA A 520 6.01 -10.02 -5.41
C ALA A 520 5.67 -10.11 -6.91
N ALA A 521 5.23 -9.00 -7.50
CA ALA A 521 4.84 -8.94 -8.90
C ALA A 521 5.99 -9.10 -9.90
N PHE A 522 7.16 -8.60 -9.55
CA PHE A 522 8.36 -8.75 -10.39
C PHE A 522 9.17 -10.01 -10.08
N GLY A 523 8.66 -10.88 -9.21
CA GLY A 523 9.34 -12.11 -8.82
C GLY A 523 10.69 -11.83 -8.13
N VAL A 524 10.80 -10.70 -7.42
CA VAL A 524 11.98 -10.35 -6.66
C VAL A 524 11.93 -11.07 -5.32
N SER A 525 12.94 -11.86 -5.03
CA SER A 525 13.09 -12.52 -3.73
C SER A 525 13.41 -11.50 -2.65
N TYR A 526 12.72 -11.56 -1.51
CA TYR A 526 12.97 -10.64 -0.40
C TYR A 526 13.29 -11.41 0.87
N PHE A 527 14.34 -11.00 1.54
CA PHE A 527 14.87 -11.62 2.75
C PHE A 527 14.82 -10.62 3.89
N SER A 528 14.21 -10.98 5.00
CA SER A 528 14.29 -10.21 6.24
C SER A 528 15.20 -10.92 7.21
N VAL A 529 16.24 -10.22 7.65
CA VAL A 529 17.24 -10.76 8.59
C VAL A 529 17.14 -9.97 9.90
N PRO A 530 16.48 -10.55 10.93
CA PRO A 530 16.13 -9.81 12.15
C PRO A 530 17.30 -9.51 13.08
N SER A 531 18.45 -10.18 12.90
CA SER A 531 19.67 -9.92 13.70
C SER A 531 20.91 -9.99 12.82
N VAL A 532 21.75 -8.96 12.89
CA VAL A 532 23.03 -8.92 12.18
C VAL A 532 24.11 -9.68 12.95
N ASP A 533 23.90 -9.90 14.26
CA ASP A 533 24.88 -10.52 15.16
C ASP A 533 24.91 -12.06 15.05
N ASP A 534 23.91 -12.68 14.42
CA ASP A 534 23.77 -14.14 14.33
C ASP A 534 24.53 -14.78 13.14
N GLY A 535 25.35 -14.00 12.43
CA GLY A 535 26.08 -14.52 11.26
C GLY A 535 25.21 -14.85 10.04
N ALA A 536 23.96 -14.35 10.02
CA ALA A 536 23.01 -14.56 8.93
C ALA A 536 23.41 -13.87 7.61
N ILE A 537 24.32 -12.89 7.65
CA ILE A 537 24.92 -12.23 6.49
C ILE A 537 26.44 -12.23 6.65
N ASP A 538 27.19 -12.75 5.67
CA ASP A 538 28.65 -12.70 5.69
C ASP A 538 29.18 -11.38 5.09
N TRP A 539 29.18 -10.35 5.93
CA TRP A 539 29.68 -9.03 5.57
C TRP A 539 31.18 -9.01 5.28
N ASP A 540 31.97 -9.83 5.99
CA ASP A 540 33.42 -9.91 5.80
C ASP A 540 33.76 -10.42 4.42
N TRP A 541 32.98 -11.37 3.90
CA TRP A 541 33.17 -11.86 2.54
C TRP A 541 32.83 -10.78 1.51
N LEU A 542 31.72 -10.05 1.69
CA LEU A 542 31.31 -8.95 0.80
C LEU A 542 32.34 -7.82 0.75
N GLU A 543 32.89 -7.44 1.89
CA GLU A 543 33.88 -6.36 2.00
C GLU A 543 35.22 -6.73 1.29
N ARG A 544 35.51 -8.00 1.13
CA ARG A 544 36.72 -8.50 0.42
C ARG A 544 36.56 -8.60 -1.09
N GLN A 545 35.34 -8.47 -1.64
CA GLN A 545 35.12 -8.61 -3.07
C GLN A 545 35.65 -7.40 -3.85
N ALA A 546 35.92 -7.62 -5.16
CA ALA A 546 36.38 -6.57 -6.07
C ALA A 546 35.35 -5.42 -6.16
N VAL A 547 35.79 -4.23 -5.79
CA VAL A 547 34.95 -3.03 -5.78
C VAL A 547 34.76 -2.53 -7.20
N ALA A 548 33.52 -2.54 -7.67
CA ALA A 548 33.13 -1.95 -8.96
C ALA A 548 32.84 -0.45 -8.83
N ALA A 549 32.18 -0.03 -7.73
CA ALA A 549 31.95 1.37 -7.39
C ALA A 549 31.73 1.53 -5.88
N GLU A 550 32.19 2.65 -5.31
CA GLU A 550 32.01 2.95 -3.89
C GLU A 550 31.49 4.38 -3.71
N ARG A 551 30.66 4.55 -2.70
CA ARG A 551 30.10 5.84 -2.25
C ARG A 551 30.37 6.01 -0.76
N THR A 552 29.78 7.04 -0.16
CA THR A 552 30.01 7.36 1.26
C THR A 552 29.59 6.21 2.18
N VAL A 553 28.36 5.69 1.99
CA VAL A 553 27.78 4.65 2.83
C VAL A 553 27.39 3.38 2.07
N THR A 554 27.59 3.35 0.74
CA THR A 554 27.19 2.24 -0.12
C THR A 554 28.35 1.75 -0.98
N ARG A 555 28.29 0.47 -1.37
CA ARG A 555 29.28 -0.15 -2.24
C ARG A 555 28.61 -1.08 -3.26
N HIS A 556 29.14 -1.12 -4.45
CA HIS A 556 28.84 -2.08 -5.49
C HIS A 556 30.07 -2.96 -5.72
N VAL A 557 29.89 -4.26 -5.67
CA VAL A 557 30.89 -5.27 -6.01
C VAL A 557 30.40 -6.12 -7.17
N HIS A 558 31.34 -6.52 -8.03
CA HIS A 558 31.09 -7.46 -9.11
C HIS A 558 31.83 -8.75 -8.82
N LEU A 559 31.10 -9.86 -8.82
CA LEU A 559 31.62 -11.18 -8.50
C LEU A 559 32.12 -11.89 -9.78
N GLU A 560 33.19 -12.66 -9.68
CA GLU A 560 33.67 -13.49 -10.78
C GLU A 560 32.70 -14.63 -11.11
N GLY A 561 31.99 -15.15 -10.11
CA GLY A 561 30.94 -16.17 -10.25
C GLY A 561 29.55 -15.64 -9.89
N LYS A 562 28.53 -16.43 -10.19
CA LYS A 562 27.13 -16.06 -9.90
C LYS A 562 26.69 -16.58 -8.55
N LEU A 563 25.90 -15.78 -7.85
CA LEU A 563 25.16 -16.20 -6.67
C LEU A 563 24.03 -17.15 -7.07
N ARG A 564 23.68 -18.05 -6.16
CA ARG A 564 22.47 -18.85 -6.24
C ARG A 564 21.52 -18.42 -5.11
N VAL A 565 20.35 -17.92 -5.48
CA VAL A 565 19.30 -17.49 -4.55
C VAL A 565 18.20 -18.54 -4.55
N GLU A 566 17.90 -19.12 -3.39
CA GLU A 566 16.82 -20.09 -3.19
C GLU A 566 15.82 -19.53 -2.20
N VAL A 567 14.54 -19.57 -2.54
CA VAL A 567 13.46 -19.05 -1.70
C VAL A 567 12.25 -19.98 -1.74
N ASP A 568 11.80 -20.40 -0.58
CA ASP A 568 10.52 -21.06 -0.38
C ASP A 568 9.60 -20.21 0.50
N GLY A 569 8.72 -19.46 -0.14
CA GLY A 569 7.74 -18.62 0.55
C GLY A 569 6.69 -19.39 1.36
N ARG A 570 6.60 -20.71 1.23
CA ARG A 570 5.67 -21.56 2.01
C ARG A 570 6.28 -21.95 3.36
N SER A 571 7.54 -22.37 3.35
CA SER A 571 8.27 -22.66 4.59
C SER A 571 8.76 -21.38 5.27
N GLY A 572 8.90 -20.28 4.50
CA GLY A 572 9.48 -19.02 4.95
C GLY A 572 11.01 -19.03 4.94
N HIS A 573 11.65 -20.09 4.44
CA HIS A 573 13.10 -20.23 4.41
C HIS A 573 13.69 -19.75 3.08
N GLY A 574 14.85 -19.12 3.15
CA GLY A 574 15.61 -18.71 1.98
C GLY A 574 17.08 -18.60 2.25
N ALA A 575 17.86 -18.79 1.19
CA ALA A 575 19.32 -18.73 1.22
C ALA A 575 19.87 -18.01 -0.03
N VAL A 576 20.91 -17.24 0.15
CA VAL A 576 21.77 -16.76 -0.94
C VAL A 576 23.12 -17.45 -0.78
N TRP A 577 23.49 -18.24 -1.78
CA TRP A 577 24.71 -19.01 -1.80
C TRP A 577 25.80 -18.29 -2.60
N ARG A 578 27.03 -18.32 -2.12
CA ARG A 578 28.20 -17.80 -2.84
C ARG A 578 28.45 -18.59 -4.11
N PRO A 579 29.16 -18.00 -5.09
CA PRO A 579 29.66 -18.77 -6.22
C PRO A 579 30.47 -20.00 -5.73
N ARG A 580 30.38 -21.09 -6.47
CA ARG A 580 31.28 -22.23 -6.21
C ARG A 580 32.70 -21.77 -6.46
N ASP A 581 33.59 -22.00 -5.50
CA ASP A 581 35.03 -21.86 -5.73
C ASP A 581 35.41 -22.81 -6.85
N SER A 582 35.94 -22.26 -7.96
CA SER A 582 36.44 -23.00 -9.13
C SER A 582 37.78 -23.61 -8.85
#